data_391115504d36d95b88af91cb134e5b74
#
_entry.id   391115504d36d95b88af91cb134e5b74
#
_cell.length_a   1.000
_cell.length_b   1.000
_cell.length_c   1.000
_cell.angle_alpha   90.00
_cell.angle_beta   90.00
_cell.angle_gamma   90.00
#
_symmetry.space_group_name_H-M   'P 1'
#
loop_
_entity.id
_entity.type
_entity.pdbx_description
1 polymer ?
#
loop_
_entity_poly.entity_id
_entity_poly.type
_entity_poly.pdbx_seq_one_letter_code
_entity_poly.pdbx_strand_id
1 'polypeptide(L)'
;MVVSTINGTSPLSHSNGTTIPLSTFSRNSFVNVEKGDPVAFRPYWEKVRDECTVEIKGDEWMSYLGDTNNLCWYMVPQMRDAILRLHNVVGNAVTKDKFLVLGTGSSQLYQALLYALSPSESSHRPINVVAAAPYYSEYKDATDILQSRLFQWTGDAALYDKDEPYIEVVTSPNNPDGTLRVPVVNSGVEGKIIYDLAYYWPQYTPITDQLDHDVMVFTFSKCTGHAGSRIGWAFVKDIEVAKKMIRFVQLNSIGVSRESQIRAAKMIGVICDGYKNLKSIESDHLFFDYSKRLMKERWEKFKGAIEKSKVFTLTKYPTSYCHFNMDLSEQYPAFAWLKCLEGIKDGESYLEKLKIRTRGGGRFGVDAKYVRVSMIGTEDEFIELCTRLSNAKRE
;
A
#
# COMPACT_ATOMS: atom_id res chain seq x y z
N MET A 1 -11.94 35.61 -13.00
CA MET A 1 -11.09 34.53 -12.51
C MET A 1 -10.18 34.10 -13.65
N VAL A 2 -8.89 34.41 -13.57
CA VAL A 2 -7.92 34.17 -14.63
C VAL A 2 -7.32 32.78 -14.43
N VAL A 3 -7.51 31.90 -15.40
CA VAL A 3 -6.82 30.59 -15.46
C VAL A 3 -5.47 30.81 -16.15
N SER A 4 -4.39 30.68 -15.41
CA SER A 4 -3.03 30.73 -15.97
C SER A 4 -2.66 29.36 -16.53
N THR A 5 -2.47 29.29 -17.83
CA THR A 5 -1.87 28.17 -18.56
C THR A 5 -0.37 28.14 -18.29
N ILE A 6 0.13 27.00 -17.78
CA ILE A 6 1.57 26.73 -17.66
C ILE A 6 1.99 25.94 -18.90
N ASN A 7 2.55 26.64 -19.88
CA ASN A 7 3.34 26.05 -20.96
C ASN A 7 4.82 26.12 -20.57
N GLY A 8 5.47 24.97 -20.44
CA GLY A 8 6.90 24.85 -20.22
C GLY A 8 7.47 23.66 -20.97
N THR A 9 7.73 23.84 -22.27
CA THR A 9 8.58 22.94 -23.06
C THR A 9 10.02 23.45 -23.01
N SER A 10 10.91 22.69 -22.39
CA SER A 10 12.37 22.92 -22.49
C SER A 10 12.96 22.11 -23.64
N PRO A 11 13.90 22.64 -24.42
CA PRO A 11 14.48 21.94 -25.55
C PRO A 11 15.55 20.95 -25.12
N LEU A 12 15.56 19.77 -25.74
CA LEU A 12 16.61 18.75 -25.63
C LEU A 12 17.87 19.21 -26.37
N SER A 13 18.99 19.36 -25.67
CA SER A 13 20.32 19.49 -26.28
C SER A 13 21.05 18.15 -26.18
N HIS A 14 21.42 17.59 -27.36
CA HIS A 14 22.34 16.46 -27.43
C HIS A 14 23.77 16.92 -27.18
N SER A 15 24.43 16.39 -26.15
CA SER A 15 25.89 16.34 -26.05
C SER A 15 26.30 15.05 -25.37
N ASN A 16 27.19 14.29 -26.05
CA ASN A 16 27.88 13.12 -25.54
C ASN A 16 28.80 13.52 -24.39
N GLY A 17 28.51 13.07 -23.20
CA GLY A 17 29.32 13.20 -22.01
C GLY A 17 28.56 12.62 -20.82
N THR A 18 29.18 11.73 -20.08
CA THR A 18 28.66 11.14 -18.84
C THR A 18 28.41 12.26 -17.82
N THR A 19 27.25 12.88 -17.90
CA THR A 19 26.81 13.87 -16.93
C THR A 19 26.06 13.13 -15.82
N ILE A 20 26.67 13.12 -14.64
CA ILE A 20 25.95 12.86 -13.39
C ILE A 20 24.79 13.86 -13.36
N PRO A 21 23.50 13.42 -13.24
CA PRO A 21 22.39 14.36 -13.16
C PRO A 21 22.62 15.30 -11.98
N LEU A 22 22.70 16.59 -12.23
CA LEU A 22 22.66 17.61 -11.18
C LEU A 22 21.32 17.42 -10.46
N SER A 23 21.38 17.11 -9.15
CA SER A 23 20.22 17.02 -8.28
C SER A 23 19.36 18.28 -8.45
N THR A 24 18.07 18.11 -8.74
CA THR A 24 17.08 19.21 -8.81
C THR A 24 16.85 19.85 -7.44
N PHE A 25 17.40 19.27 -6.37
CA PHE A 25 17.27 19.74 -5.01
C PHE A 25 18.34 20.75 -4.63
N SER A 26 17.92 21.94 -4.18
CA SER A 26 18.82 22.87 -3.51
C SER A 26 19.16 22.38 -2.10
N ARG A 27 20.30 22.80 -1.53
CA ARG A 27 20.70 22.45 -0.15
C ARG A 27 19.62 22.78 0.90
N ASN A 28 18.77 23.76 0.63
CA ASN A 28 17.74 24.23 1.56
C ASN A 28 16.37 23.59 1.31
N SER A 29 16.15 22.89 0.19
CA SER A 29 14.87 22.22 -0.10
C SER A 29 14.73 20.94 0.70
N PHE A 30 13.48 20.61 1.10
CA PHE A 30 13.20 19.35 1.76
C PHE A 30 13.03 18.21 0.74
N VAL A 31 13.61 17.05 1.06
CA VAL A 31 13.25 15.77 0.45
C VAL A 31 12.09 15.20 1.23
N ASN A 32 10.97 14.94 0.56
CA ASN A 32 9.76 14.46 1.23
C ASN A 32 9.56 12.96 1.02
N VAL A 33 10.00 12.16 1.98
CA VAL A 33 9.83 10.70 2.01
C VAL A 33 8.87 10.23 3.10
N GLU A 34 8.02 11.16 3.57
CA GLU A 34 6.94 10.88 4.51
C GLU A 34 5.81 10.09 3.85
N LYS A 35 5.50 10.39 2.58
CA LYS A 35 4.34 9.87 1.88
C LYS A 35 4.59 8.49 1.27
N GLY A 36 3.60 7.64 1.33
CA GLY A 36 3.61 6.34 0.67
C GLY A 36 3.04 6.40 -0.76
N ASP A 37 3.34 7.45 -1.53
CA ASP A 37 2.89 7.59 -2.92
C ASP A 37 3.85 6.81 -3.84
N PRO A 38 3.38 5.74 -4.53
CA PRO A 38 4.26 4.79 -5.21
C PRO A 38 4.56 5.22 -6.66
N VAL A 39 5.04 6.43 -6.86
CA VAL A 39 5.39 6.99 -8.19
C VAL A 39 6.67 6.38 -8.79
N ALA A 40 7.41 5.58 -8.04
CA ALA A 40 8.61 4.89 -8.48
C ALA A 40 8.42 4.03 -9.73
N PHE A 41 7.20 3.50 -9.92
CA PHE A 41 6.91 2.60 -11.04
C PHE A 41 6.49 3.33 -12.32
N ARG A 42 6.50 4.66 -12.33
CA ARG A 42 6.15 5.48 -13.51
C ARG A 42 6.93 5.10 -14.77
N PRO A 43 8.25 4.86 -14.74
CA PRO A 43 9.00 4.53 -15.96
C PRO A 43 8.53 3.23 -16.65
N TYR A 44 8.05 2.24 -15.88
CA TYR A 44 7.43 1.05 -16.46
C TYR A 44 6.15 1.42 -17.23
N TRP A 45 5.26 2.20 -16.61
CA TRP A 45 3.99 2.59 -17.20
C TRP A 45 4.15 3.51 -18.43
N GLU A 46 5.25 4.25 -18.50
CA GLU A 46 5.62 5.04 -19.69
C GLU A 46 6.01 4.14 -20.87
N LYS A 47 6.65 2.99 -20.62
CA LYS A 47 6.99 2.01 -21.68
C LYS A 47 5.75 1.36 -22.30
N VAL A 48 4.75 1.03 -21.48
CA VAL A 48 3.53 0.31 -21.89
C VAL A 48 2.31 1.25 -21.99
N ARG A 49 2.54 2.54 -22.17
CA ARG A 49 1.48 3.57 -22.09
C ARG A 49 0.35 3.35 -23.10
N ASP A 50 0.69 2.97 -24.31
CA ASP A 50 -0.27 2.81 -25.39
C ASP A 50 -1.15 1.58 -25.18
N GLU A 51 -0.59 0.51 -24.62
CA GLU A 51 -1.32 -0.69 -24.21
C GLU A 51 -2.33 -0.42 -23.08
N CYS A 52 -2.05 0.58 -22.26
CA CYS A 52 -2.89 1.00 -21.13
C CYS A 52 -3.92 2.06 -21.47
N THR A 53 -3.99 2.50 -22.75
CA THR A 53 -4.95 3.51 -23.19
C THR A 53 -6.37 2.99 -23.13
N VAL A 54 -7.25 3.81 -22.57
CA VAL A 54 -8.70 3.60 -22.53
C VAL A 54 -9.37 4.80 -23.17
N GLU A 55 -10.18 4.57 -24.18
CA GLU A 55 -11.04 5.58 -24.79
C GLU A 55 -12.44 5.44 -24.20
N ILE A 56 -13.00 6.55 -23.73
CA ILE A 56 -14.35 6.61 -23.20
C ILE A 56 -15.11 7.71 -23.94
N LYS A 57 -16.18 7.34 -24.64
CA LYS A 57 -17.02 8.29 -25.38
C LYS A 57 -17.99 9.00 -24.45
N GLY A 58 -18.48 10.17 -24.85
CA GLY A 58 -19.31 11.02 -24.00
C GLY A 58 -20.67 10.41 -23.58
N ASP A 59 -21.16 9.40 -24.28
CA ASP A 59 -22.40 8.69 -23.99
C ASP A 59 -22.21 7.39 -23.18
N GLU A 60 -20.96 6.99 -22.95
CA GLU A 60 -20.63 5.78 -22.20
C GLU A 60 -20.62 6.06 -20.68
N TRP A 61 -20.87 5.00 -19.93
CA TRP A 61 -20.75 4.97 -18.46
C TRP A 61 -21.61 5.99 -17.69
N MET A 62 -22.70 6.47 -18.27
CA MET A 62 -23.61 7.40 -17.61
C MET A 62 -24.32 6.80 -16.39
N SER A 63 -24.55 5.49 -16.37
CA SER A 63 -25.18 4.80 -15.24
C SER A 63 -24.16 4.46 -14.15
N TYR A 64 -24.53 4.56 -12.90
CA TYR A 64 -23.75 4.06 -11.76
C TYR A 64 -23.91 2.54 -11.55
N LEU A 65 -24.84 1.87 -12.24
CA LEU A 65 -25.04 0.42 -12.16
C LEU A 65 -23.95 -0.32 -12.93
N GLY A 66 -23.21 -1.19 -12.25
CA GLY A 66 -22.16 -2.03 -12.84
C GLY A 66 -22.72 -3.37 -13.35
N ASP A 67 -23.00 -4.27 -12.42
CA ASP A 67 -23.59 -5.60 -12.69
C ASP A 67 -24.67 -5.89 -11.66
N THR A 68 -25.94 -5.71 -12.04
CA THR A 68 -27.09 -5.88 -11.15
C THR A 68 -27.32 -7.32 -10.70
N ASN A 69 -26.69 -8.30 -11.34
CA ASN A 69 -26.75 -9.70 -10.94
C ASN A 69 -25.66 -10.07 -9.90
N ASN A 70 -24.75 -9.15 -9.63
CA ASN A 70 -23.70 -9.35 -8.64
C ASN A 70 -24.09 -8.72 -7.30
N LEU A 71 -23.67 -9.32 -6.18
CA LEU A 71 -23.87 -8.76 -4.86
C LEU A 71 -23.28 -7.34 -4.78
N CYS A 72 -22.04 -7.14 -5.29
CA CYS A 72 -21.40 -5.82 -5.44
C CYS A 72 -21.87 -5.18 -6.77
N TRP A 73 -23.12 -4.78 -6.84
CA TRP A 73 -23.83 -4.33 -8.03
C TRP A 73 -23.20 -3.11 -8.75
N TYR A 74 -22.40 -2.30 -8.08
CA TYR A 74 -21.68 -1.16 -8.67
C TYR A 74 -20.31 -1.54 -9.26
N MET A 75 -19.88 -2.81 -9.10
CA MET A 75 -18.65 -3.31 -9.71
C MET A 75 -18.93 -3.76 -11.14
N VAL A 76 -18.12 -3.27 -12.10
CA VAL A 76 -18.23 -3.72 -13.50
C VAL A 76 -17.62 -5.11 -13.66
N PRO A 77 -18.17 -5.96 -14.57
CA PRO A 77 -17.64 -7.31 -14.83
C PRO A 77 -16.13 -7.31 -15.17
N GLN A 78 -15.69 -6.36 -15.99
CA GLN A 78 -14.28 -6.23 -16.39
C GLN A 78 -13.35 -6.06 -15.17
N MET A 79 -13.77 -5.29 -14.17
CA MET A 79 -12.97 -5.09 -12.96
C MET A 79 -12.93 -6.33 -12.09
N ARG A 80 -14.08 -7.01 -11.92
CA ARG A 80 -14.16 -8.30 -11.21
C ARG A 80 -13.20 -9.31 -11.83
N ASP A 81 -13.32 -9.51 -13.14
CA ASP A 81 -12.54 -10.53 -13.86
C ASP A 81 -11.04 -10.21 -13.85
N ALA A 82 -10.69 -8.91 -13.95
CA ALA A 82 -9.30 -8.46 -13.83
C ALA A 82 -8.71 -8.75 -12.44
N ILE A 83 -9.44 -8.47 -11.36
CA ILE A 83 -8.99 -8.76 -9.99
C ILE A 83 -8.78 -10.27 -9.80
N LEU A 84 -9.76 -11.09 -10.17
CA LEU A 84 -9.66 -12.55 -10.02
C LEU A 84 -8.48 -13.12 -10.80
N ARG A 85 -8.29 -12.63 -12.03
CA ARG A 85 -7.17 -13.00 -12.88
C ARG A 85 -5.83 -12.59 -12.28
N LEU A 86 -5.73 -11.39 -11.70
CA LEU A 86 -4.52 -10.90 -11.05
C LEU A 86 -4.09 -11.82 -9.90
N HIS A 87 -5.02 -12.17 -9.01
CA HIS A 87 -4.75 -13.07 -7.90
C HIS A 87 -4.39 -14.49 -8.35
N ASN A 88 -4.99 -14.96 -9.46
CA ASN A 88 -4.62 -16.24 -10.06
C ASN A 88 -3.19 -16.22 -10.64
N VAL A 89 -2.76 -15.11 -11.26
CA VAL A 89 -1.39 -14.93 -11.78
C VAL A 89 -0.37 -14.86 -10.65
N VAL A 90 -0.67 -14.08 -9.59
CA VAL A 90 0.26 -13.87 -8.49
C VAL A 90 0.26 -15.03 -7.49
N GLY A 91 -0.87 -15.72 -7.32
CA GLY A 91 -1.00 -16.82 -6.35
C GLY A 91 -1.00 -16.38 -4.88
N ASN A 92 -1.36 -15.15 -4.58
CA ASN A 92 -1.22 -14.58 -3.24
C ASN A 92 -2.49 -14.61 -2.37
N ALA A 93 -3.64 -15.02 -2.92
CA ALA A 93 -4.89 -15.13 -2.17
C ALA A 93 -5.84 -16.18 -2.75
N VAL A 94 -6.51 -16.93 -1.90
CA VAL A 94 -7.67 -17.75 -2.26
C VAL A 94 -8.86 -16.85 -2.50
N THR A 95 -9.41 -16.89 -3.73
CA THR A 95 -10.55 -16.07 -4.14
C THR A 95 -11.84 -16.85 -4.21
N LYS A 96 -11.74 -18.19 -4.29
CA LYS A 96 -12.88 -19.10 -4.36
C LYS A 96 -13.70 -19.05 -3.07
N ASP A 97 -15.02 -19.13 -3.18
CA ASP A 97 -15.98 -19.12 -2.07
C ASP A 97 -15.90 -17.86 -1.19
N LYS A 98 -15.50 -16.73 -1.79
CA LYS A 98 -15.46 -15.41 -1.16
C LYS A 98 -16.21 -14.36 -1.98
N PHE A 99 -16.83 -13.44 -1.28
CA PHE A 99 -17.48 -12.28 -1.88
C PHE A 99 -16.47 -11.17 -2.13
N LEU A 100 -16.43 -10.70 -3.36
CA LEU A 100 -15.55 -9.58 -3.75
C LEU A 100 -16.32 -8.26 -3.57
N VAL A 101 -15.77 -7.38 -2.73
CA VAL A 101 -16.31 -6.04 -2.47
C VAL A 101 -15.31 -4.99 -2.94
N LEU A 102 -15.78 -4.07 -3.78
CA LEU A 102 -14.98 -2.96 -4.30
C LEU A 102 -15.21 -1.70 -3.47
N GLY A 103 -14.16 -0.89 -3.28
CA GLY A 103 -14.23 0.39 -2.56
C GLY A 103 -13.32 1.46 -3.17
N THR A 104 -13.57 2.71 -2.78
CA THR A 104 -12.75 3.86 -3.15
C THR A 104 -11.43 3.85 -2.37
N GLY A 105 -10.55 2.91 -2.72
CA GLY A 105 -9.34 2.56 -2.01
C GLY A 105 -9.58 1.71 -0.75
N SER A 106 -8.51 1.12 -0.20
CA SER A 106 -8.57 0.32 1.03
C SER A 106 -9.02 1.14 2.25
N SER A 107 -8.86 2.46 2.25
CA SER A 107 -9.33 3.33 3.34
C SER A 107 -10.84 3.31 3.51
N GLN A 108 -11.62 3.35 2.41
CA GLN A 108 -13.08 3.21 2.49
C GLN A 108 -13.48 1.80 2.93
N LEU A 109 -12.78 0.77 2.43
CA LEU A 109 -13.03 -0.61 2.82
C LEU A 109 -12.73 -0.87 4.29
N TYR A 110 -11.70 -0.24 4.84
CA TYR A 110 -11.41 -0.30 6.27
C TYR A 110 -12.59 0.21 7.10
N GLN A 111 -13.12 1.40 6.78
CA GLN A 111 -14.29 1.95 7.47
C GLN A 111 -15.54 1.09 7.28
N ALA A 112 -15.75 0.57 6.06
CA ALA A 112 -16.85 -0.35 5.76
C ALA A 112 -16.76 -1.64 6.58
N LEU A 113 -15.55 -2.18 6.79
CA LEU A 113 -15.29 -3.35 7.61
C LEU A 113 -15.53 -3.07 9.10
N LEU A 114 -15.07 -1.94 9.63
CA LEU A 114 -15.37 -1.56 11.02
C LEU A 114 -16.89 -1.50 11.25
N TYR A 115 -17.62 -0.89 10.33
CA TYR A 115 -19.08 -0.87 10.38
C TYR A 115 -19.69 -2.28 10.28
N ALA A 116 -19.25 -3.09 9.32
CA ALA A 116 -19.83 -4.40 9.04
C ALA A 116 -19.56 -5.43 10.14
N LEU A 117 -18.40 -5.36 10.75
CA LEU A 117 -17.96 -6.27 11.82
C LEU A 117 -18.46 -5.85 13.21
N SER A 118 -18.94 -4.62 13.34
CA SER A 118 -19.55 -4.16 14.59
C SER A 118 -20.91 -4.83 14.86
N PRO A 119 -21.31 -5.03 16.12
CA PRO A 119 -22.60 -5.57 16.46
C PRO A 119 -23.76 -4.75 15.87
N SER A 120 -24.82 -5.42 15.42
CA SER A 120 -25.98 -4.76 14.79
C SER A 120 -26.94 -4.11 15.78
N GLU A 121 -26.94 -4.57 16.99
CA GLU A 121 -27.80 -4.06 18.05
C GLU A 121 -26.99 -3.31 19.09
N SER A 122 -27.62 -2.31 19.68
CA SER A 122 -27.12 -1.43 20.71
C SER A 122 -26.49 -2.17 21.90
N SER A 123 -25.35 -2.83 21.67
CA SER A 123 -24.44 -3.07 22.76
C SER A 123 -24.09 -1.67 23.27
N HIS A 124 -24.30 -1.41 24.56
CA HIS A 124 -24.08 -0.09 25.16
C HIS A 124 -22.60 0.37 25.08
N ARG A 125 -21.72 -0.46 24.47
CA ARG A 125 -20.28 -0.20 24.33
C ARG A 125 -19.80 -0.44 22.89
N PRO A 126 -18.98 0.48 22.34
CA PRO A 126 -18.36 0.28 21.05
C PRO A 126 -17.38 -0.91 21.09
N ILE A 127 -17.27 -1.66 19.98
CA ILE A 127 -16.28 -2.72 19.85
C ILE A 127 -14.86 -2.12 19.80
N ASN A 128 -13.91 -2.77 20.47
CA ASN A 128 -12.53 -2.33 20.51
C ASN A 128 -11.81 -2.64 19.19
N VAL A 129 -11.11 -1.66 18.63
CA VAL A 129 -10.27 -1.84 17.43
C VAL A 129 -8.81 -1.72 17.84
N VAL A 130 -8.01 -2.74 17.52
CA VAL A 130 -6.61 -2.83 17.90
C VAL A 130 -5.74 -3.24 16.72
N ALA A 131 -4.44 -2.90 16.76
CA ALA A 131 -3.42 -3.40 15.83
C ALA A 131 -2.08 -3.48 16.55
N ALA A 132 -1.27 -4.50 16.25
CA ALA A 132 0.05 -4.66 16.88
C ALA A 132 1.01 -3.52 16.49
N ALA A 133 1.61 -2.85 17.48
CA ALA A 133 2.61 -1.81 17.24
C ALA A 133 3.94 -2.41 16.72
N PRO A 134 4.67 -1.68 15.84
CA PRO A 134 4.25 -0.48 15.14
C PRO A 134 3.15 -0.78 14.12
N TYR A 135 2.03 -0.06 14.17
CA TYR A 135 0.88 -0.21 13.29
C TYR A 135 0.81 0.92 12.25
N TYR A 136 0.01 0.76 11.19
CA TYR A 136 -0.19 1.83 10.21
C TYR A 136 -0.79 3.09 10.86
N SER A 137 -0.12 4.22 10.70
CA SER A 137 -0.38 5.48 11.40
C SER A 137 -1.80 6.03 11.25
N GLU A 138 -2.50 5.66 10.17
CA GLU A 138 -3.84 6.19 9.88
C GLU A 138 -4.97 5.36 10.52
N TYR A 139 -4.70 4.17 11.11
CA TYR A 139 -5.79 3.34 11.67
C TYR A 139 -6.52 4.04 12.80
N LYS A 140 -5.76 4.67 13.72
CA LYS A 140 -6.35 5.44 14.81
C LYS A 140 -7.28 6.52 14.28
N ASP A 141 -6.76 7.40 13.42
CA ASP A 141 -7.52 8.55 12.91
C ASP A 141 -8.70 8.10 12.05
N ALA A 142 -8.52 7.06 11.21
CA ALA A 142 -9.59 6.51 10.39
C ALA A 142 -10.69 5.81 11.22
N THR A 143 -10.35 5.28 12.39
CA THR A 143 -11.32 4.71 13.33
C THR A 143 -12.10 5.81 14.05
N ASP A 144 -11.40 6.85 14.50
CA ASP A 144 -11.97 7.87 15.39
C ASP A 144 -12.72 8.99 14.63
N ILE A 145 -12.38 9.25 13.35
CA ILE A 145 -12.89 10.40 12.57
C ILE A 145 -14.42 10.44 12.47
N LEU A 146 -15.06 9.28 12.42
CA LEU A 146 -16.52 9.21 12.31
C LEU A 146 -17.22 9.38 13.67
N GLN A 147 -16.47 9.40 14.78
CA GLN A 147 -17.00 9.46 16.14
C GLN A 147 -18.14 8.44 16.34
N SER A 148 -17.96 7.24 15.79
CA SER A 148 -18.95 6.16 15.81
C SER A 148 -19.16 5.65 17.22
N ARG A 149 -20.41 5.31 17.55
CA ARG A 149 -20.73 4.57 18.77
C ARG A 149 -20.57 3.05 18.61
N LEU A 150 -20.27 2.57 17.42
CA LEU A 150 -20.16 1.14 17.08
C LEU A 150 -18.78 0.57 17.35
N PHE A 151 -17.74 1.40 17.23
CA PHE A 151 -16.34 1.00 17.37
C PHE A 151 -15.49 2.15 17.88
N GLN A 152 -14.35 1.81 18.50
CA GLN A 152 -13.39 2.78 19.04
C GLN A 152 -11.97 2.25 18.89
N TRP A 153 -11.00 3.13 18.69
CA TRP A 153 -9.59 2.76 18.70
C TRP A 153 -9.13 2.49 20.16
N THR A 154 -8.48 1.34 20.37
CA THR A 154 -8.04 0.93 21.73
C THR A 154 -6.51 0.78 21.81
N GLY A 155 -5.79 0.81 20.69
CA GLY A 155 -4.34 0.87 20.68
C GLY A 155 -3.64 -0.42 20.26
N ASP A 156 -2.56 -0.76 20.97
CA ASP A 156 -1.69 -1.88 20.64
C ASP A 156 -2.35 -3.23 20.97
N ALA A 157 -2.49 -4.07 19.94
CA ALA A 157 -3.05 -5.41 20.05
C ALA A 157 -2.24 -6.33 20.99
N ALA A 158 -0.93 -6.15 21.09
CA ALA A 158 -0.07 -6.93 21.96
C ALA A 158 -0.29 -6.59 23.46
N LEU A 159 -0.91 -5.45 23.74
CA LEU A 159 -1.24 -4.99 25.12
C LEU A 159 -2.72 -5.11 25.43
N TYR A 160 -3.51 -5.71 24.52
CA TYR A 160 -4.95 -5.87 24.75
C TYR A 160 -5.22 -7.01 25.72
N ASP A 161 -5.74 -6.65 26.89
CA ASP A 161 -5.95 -7.56 28.04
C ASP A 161 -7.42 -7.66 28.48
N LYS A 162 -8.37 -7.16 27.65
CA LYS A 162 -9.80 -7.16 28.00
C LYS A 162 -10.49 -8.41 27.49
N ASP A 163 -11.39 -8.95 28.31
CA ASP A 163 -12.34 -10.00 27.89
C ASP A 163 -13.61 -9.38 27.26
N GLU A 164 -13.39 -8.55 26.23
CA GLU A 164 -14.42 -7.87 25.47
C GLU A 164 -14.24 -8.14 23.97
N PRO A 165 -15.31 -8.12 23.17
CA PRO A 165 -15.21 -8.28 21.72
C PRO A 165 -14.27 -7.24 21.09
N TYR A 166 -13.47 -7.68 20.13
CA TYR A 166 -12.51 -6.81 19.45
C TYR A 166 -12.43 -7.10 17.95
N ILE A 167 -11.89 -6.11 17.24
CA ILE A 167 -11.43 -6.23 15.84
C ILE A 167 -9.92 -6.02 15.87
N GLU A 168 -9.14 -7.02 15.47
CA GLU A 168 -7.71 -6.87 15.29
C GLU A 168 -7.39 -6.63 13.80
N VAL A 169 -6.64 -5.56 13.52
CA VAL A 169 -6.16 -5.24 12.17
C VAL A 169 -4.74 -5.72 12.01
N VAL A 170 -4.54 -6.69 11.13
CA VAL A 170 -3.25 -7.32 10.85
C VAL A 170 -2.77 -6.87 9.49
N THR A 171 -1.80 -5.95 9.46
CA THR A 171 -1.15 -5.53 8.21
C THR A 171 0.03 -6.45 7.91
N SER A 172 0.00 -7.17 6.77
CA SER A 172 1.03 -8.16 6.42
C SER A 172 1.31 -8.17 4.91
N PRO A 173 2.51 -7.77 4.43
CA PRO A 173 3.60 -7.13 5.17
C PRO A 173 3.21 -5.83 5.82
N ASN A 174 3.77 -5.57 7.00
CA ASN A 174 3.38 -4.45 7.82
C ASN A 174 3.89 -3.08 7.29
N ASN A 175 3.15 -2.06 7.57
CA ASN A 175 3.54 -0.67 7.46
C ASN A 175 3.60 -0.11 8.90
N PRO A 176 4.81 0.20 9.44
CA PRO A 176 5.97 0.73 8.71
C PRO A 176 7.13 -0.24 8.46
N ASP A 177 7.22 -1.36 9.16
CA ASP A 177 8.47 -2.13 9.31
C ASP A 177 8.65 -3.28 8.31
N GLY A 178 7.67 -3.52 7.43
CA GLY A 178 7.75 -4.52 6.35
C GLY A 178 7.66 -5.98 6.81
N THR A 179 7.50 -6.27 8.11
CA THR A 179 7.45 -7.64 8.63
C THR A 179 6.14 -8.34 8.27
N LEU A 180 6.20 -9.65 8.04
CA LEU A 180 5.00 -10.48 7.93
C LEU A 180 4.41 -10.69 9.32
N ARG A 181 3.09 -10.56 9.45
CA ARG A 181 2.41 -10.58 10.75
C ARG A 181 1.22 -11.50 10.77
N VAL A 182 0.92 -11.98 11.96
CA VAL A 182 -0.26 -12.76 12.32
C VAL A 182 -0.96 -12.06 13.49
N PRO A 183 -2.22 -12.40 13.81
CA PRO A 183 -2.91 -11.89 14.99
C PRO A 183 -2.12 -12.17 16.27
N VAL A 184 -2.13 -11.23 17.20
CA VAL A 184 -1.37 -11.33 18.46
C VAL A 184 -2.24 -11.22 19.71
N VAL A 185 -3.51 -10.80 19.58
CA VAL A 185 -4.41 -10.75 20.74
C VAL A 185 -4.64 -12.15 21.29
N ASN A 186 -4.35 -12.32 22.56
CA ASN A 186 -4.62 -13.55 23.30
C ASN A 186 -5.71 -13.27 24.36
N SER A 187 -6.97 -13.38 23.95
CA SER A 187 -8.13 -13.15 24.80
C SER A 187 -9.01 -14.40 24.86
N GLY A 188 -9.76 -14.57 25.97
CA GLY A 188 -10.79 -15.61 26.07
C GLY A 188 -12.00 -15.39 25.18
N VAL A 189 -12.12 -14.22 24.53
CA VAL A 189 -13.20 -13.86 23.61
C VAL A 189 -12.71 -13.96 22.16
N GLU A 190 -13.53 -14.56 21.29
CA GLU A 190 -13.23 -14.63 19.88
C GLU A 190 -13.21 -13.23 19.23
N GLY A 191 -12.07 -12.85 18.64
CA GLY A 191 -11.89 -11.60 17.92
C GLY A 191 -12.21 -11.73 16.44
N LYS A 192 -12.53 -10.61 15.80
CA LYS A 192 -12.68 -10.51 14.34
C LYS A 192 -11.42 -9.95 13.76
N ILE A 193 -10.88 -10.59 12.72
CA ILE A 193 -9.58 -10.23 12.15
C ILE A 193 -9.77 -9.60 10.77
N ILE A 194 -9.14 -8.45 10.54
CA ILE A 194 -9.01 -7.81 9.24
C ILE A 194 -7.55 -7.94 8.79
N TYR A 195 -7.31 -8.70 7.73
CA TYR A 195 -5.99 -8.74 7.10
C TYR A 195 -5.87 -7.63 6.06
N ASP A 196 -5.06 -6.62 6.35
CA ASP A 196 -4.66 -5.59 5.38
C ASP A 196 -3.41 -6.07 4.62
N LEU A 197 -3.64 -6.52 3.40
CA LEU A 197 -2.65 -7.12 2.51
C LEU A 197 -2.19 -6.13 1.42
N ALA A 198 -2.23 -4.83 1.72
CA ALA A 198 -1.88 -3.77 0.78
C ALA A 198 -0.50 -3.97 0.12
N TYR A 199 0.45 -4.56 0.83
CA TYR A 199 1.83 -4.79 0.39
C TYR A 199 2.17 -6.25 0.09
N TYR A 200 1.22 -7.18 0.11
CA TYR A 200 1.49 -8.60 -0.20
C TYR A 200 1.54 -8.85 -1.71
N TRP A 201 2.57 -8.26 -2.34
CA TRP A 201 2.82 -8.28 -3.79
C TRP A 201 4.30 -8.60 -4.06
N PRO A 202 4.63 -9.24 -5.23
CA PRO A 202 5.98 -9.74 -5.54
C PRO A 202 7.10 -8.71 -5.50
N GLN A 203 6.79 -7.43 -5.75
CA GLN A 203 7.79 -6.36 -5.70
C GLN A 203 8.24 -5.99 -4.28
N TYR A 204 7.46 -6.32 -3.25
CA TYR A 204 7.76 -5.96 -1.86
C TYR A 204 8.16 -7.14 -0.99
N THR A 205 7.59 -8.31 -1.26
CA THR A 205 7.80 -9.51 -0.44
C THR A 205 7.70 -10.78 -1.27
N PRO A 206 8.41 -11.86 -0.90
CA PRO A 206 8.14 -13.18 -1.47
C PRO A 206 6.67 -13.56 -1.23
N ILE A 207 6.05 -14.15 -2.24
CA ILE A 207 4.73 -14.77 -2.09
C ILE A 207 4.97 -16.20 -1.58
N THR A 208 4.88 -16.35 -0.28
CA THR A 208 5.14 -17.63 0.41
C THR A 208 3.93 -18.53 0.44
N ASP A 209 2.73 -17.95 0.44
CA ASP A 209 1.48 -18.65 0.60
C ASP A 209 0.35 -18.01 -0.20
N GLN A 210 -0.59 -18.82 -0.64
CA GLN A 210 -1.90 -18.38 -1.09
C GLN A 210 -2.78 -18.19 0.14
N LEU A 211 -2.88 -16.95 0.64
CA LEU A 211 -3.56 -16.65 1.89
C LEU A 211 -5.07 -16.92 1.79
N ASP A 212 -5.63 -17.55 2.82
CA ASP A 212 -7.06 -17.90 2.93
C ASP A 212 -7.64 -17.41 4.26
N HIS A 213 -7.83 -16.10 4.38
CA HIS A 213 -8.44 -15.49 5.57
C HIS A 213 -9.89 -15.09 5.29
N ASP A 214 -10.69 -14.96 6.35
CA ASP A 214 -12.11 -14.60 6.24
C ASP A 214 -12.32 -13.19 5.69
N VAL A 215 -11.38 -12.26 5.98
CA VAL A 215 -11.36 -10.89 5.45
C VAL A 215 -9.96 -10.55 5.00
N MET A 216 -9.79 -10.28 3.71
CA MET A 216 -8.52 -9.87 3.08
C MET A 216 -8.73 -8.59 2.28
N VAL A 217 -7.97 -7.54 2.59
CA VAL A 217 -8.07 -6.23 1.94
C VAL A 217 -6.84 -5.96 1.08
N PHE A 218 -7.05 -5.53 -0.16
CA PHE A 218 -6.03 -5.18 -1.13
C PHE A 218 -6.26 -3.78 -1.70
N THR A 219 -5.22 -3.21 -2.32
CA THR A 219 -5.32 -1.90 -2.95
C THR A 219 -4.55 -1.82 -4.26
N PHE A 220 -5.19 -1.26 -5.27
CA PHE A 220 -4.57 -0.92 -6.55
C PHE A 220 -3.41 0.06 -6.39
N SER A 221 -3.51 0.95 -5.39
CA SER A 221 -2.47 1.94 -5.08
C SER A 221 -1.09 1.32 -4.87
N LYS A 222 -1.00 0.20 -4.15
CA LYS A 222 0.28 -0.45 -3.84
C LYS A 222 0.61 -1.59 -4.80
N CYS A 223 -0.41 -2.24 -5.36
CA CYS A 223 -0.22 -3.27 -6.38
C CYS A 223 0.47 -2.71 -7.62
N THR A 224 -0.02 -1.61 -8.17
CA THR A 224 0.41 -1.06 -9.48
C THR A 224 1.09 0.30 -9.43
N GLY A 225 1.00 1.01 -8.31
CA GLY A 225 1.50 2.38 -8.18
C GLY A 225 0.46 3.49 -8.47
N HIS A 226 -0.77 3.14 -8.87
CA HIS A 226 -1.78 4.13 -9.27
C HIS A 226 -2.66 4.56 -8.09
N ALA A 227 -2.05 5.18 -7.09
CA ALA A 227 -2.76 5.63 -5.88
C ALA A 227 -3.88 6.64 -6.19
N GLY A 228 -3.73 7.45 -7.24
CA GLY A 228 -4.73 8.42 -7.70
C GLY A 228 -6.01 7.80 -8.28
N SER A 229 -6.01 6.53 -8.68
CA SER A 229 -7.21 5.85 -9.22
C SER A 229 -8.24 5.53 -8.14
N ARG A 230 -7.87 5.56 -6.87
CA ARG A 230 -8.74 5.30 -5.71
C ARG A 230 -9.53 4.00 -5.82
N ILE A 231 -8.84 2.89 -6.09
CA ILE A 231 -9.41 1.54 -6.17
C ILE A 231 -8.80 0.66 -5.07
N GLY A 232 -9.66 -0.03 -4.34
CA GLY A 232 -9.33 -1.11 -3.43
C GLY A 232 -10.39 -2.20 -3.48
N TRP A 233 -10.06 -3.40 -3.06
CA TRP A 233 -11.00 -4.50 -2.98
C TRP A 233 -10.77 -5.36 -1.74
N ALA A 234 -11.82 -6.04 -1.31
CA ALA A 234 -11.78 -7.02 -0.24
C ALA A 234 -12.38 -8.34 -0.68
N PHE A 235 -11.75 -9.44 -0.27
CA PHE A 235 -12.37 -10.77 -0.28
C PHE A 235 -12.93 -11.06 1.10
N VAL A 236 -14.21 -11.37 1.18
CA VAL A 236 -14.94 -11.59 2.43
C VAL A 236 -15.67 -12.91 2.36
N LYS A 237 -15.53 -13.78 3.36
CA LYS A 237 -16.15 -15.09 3.39
C LYS A 237 -17.62 -15.04 3.82
N ASP A 238 -17.93 -14.19 4.79
CA ASP A 238 -19.29 -14.01 5.31
C ASP A 238 -20.10 -13.07 4.40
N ILE A 239 -21.24 -13.59 3.89
CA ILE A 239 -22.14 -12.83 3.02
C ILE A 239 -22.79 -11.65 3.74
N GLU A 240 -23.10 -11.76 5.03
CA GLU A 240 -23.74 -10.67 5.78
C GLU A 240 -22.75 -9.53 6.04
N VAL A 241 -21.48 -9.86 6.27
CA VAL A 241 -20.41 -8.86 6.32
C VAL A 241 -20.25 -8.17 4.97
N ALA A 242 -20.22 -8.94 3.87
CA ALA A 242 -20.13 -8.38 2.52
C ALA A 242 -21.32 -7.46 2.19
N LYS A 243 -22.56 -7.86 2.51
CA LYS A 243 -23.77 -7.03 2.33
C LYS A 243 -23.69 -5.71 3.10
N LYS A 244 -23.25 -5.75 4.36
CA LYS A 244 -23.08 -4.53 5.18
C LYS A 244 -22.02 -3.61 4.61
N MET A 245 -20.89 -4.14 4.15
CA MET A 245 -19.82 -3.36 3.49
C MET A 245 -20.35 -2.69 2.22
N ILE A 246 -21.06 -3.43 1.36
CA ILE A 246 -21.67 -2.90 0.11
C ILE A 246 -22.65 -1.79 0.46
N ARG A 247 -23.49 -2.00 1.48
CA ARG A 247 -24.43 -0.98 1.94
C ARG A 247 -23.72 0.28 2.43
N PHE A 248 -22.62 0.13 3.17
CA PHE A 248 -21.79 1.26 3.59
C PHE A 248 -21.24 2.05 2.40
N VAL A 249 -20.62 1.36 1.42
CA VAL A 249 -20.08 2.00 0.22
C VAL A 249 -21.19 2.67 -0.59
N GLN A 250 -22.37 2.03 -0.72
CA GLN A 250 -23.53 2.59 -1.39
C GLN A 250 -23.98 3.91 -0.75
N LEU A 251 -24.09 3.97 0.58
CA LEU A 251 -24.54 5.18 1.28
C LEU A 251 -23.48 6.28 1.31
N ASN A 252 -22.22 5.91 1.28
CA ASN A 252 -21.09 6.83 1.35
C ASN A 252 -20.76 7.47 -0.02
N SER A 253 -20.80 6.70 -1.11
CA SER A 253 -20.32 7.15 -2.42
C SER A 253 -21.11 6.63 -3.64
N ILE A 254 -22.24 5.90 -3.43
CA ILE A 254 -22.99 5.21 -4.50
C ILE A 254 -22.13 4.18 -5.25
N GLY A 255 -21.03 3.75 -4.68
CA GLY A 255 -20.07 2.84 -5.30
C GLY A 255 -18.78 3.53 -5.71
N VAL A 256 -18.07 2.93 -6.65
CA VAL A 256 -16.76 3.37 -7.14
C VAL A 256 -16.89 3.85 -8.59
N SER A 257 -16.21 4.94 -8.95
CA SER A 257 -16.19 5.48 -10.32
C SER A 257 -15.99 4.39 -11.36
N ARG A 258 -16.89 4.31 -12.35
CA ARG A 258 -16.81 3.32 -13.43
C ARG A 258 -15.59 3.55 -14.33
N GLU A 259 -15.26 4.78 -14.61
CA GLU A 259 -14.07 5.16 -15.38
C GLU A 259 -12.79 4.67 -14.69
N SER A 260 -12.70 4.87 -13.36
CA SER A 260 -11.59 4.35 -12.57
C SER A 260 -11.53 2.82 -12.61
N GLN A 261 -12.67 2.14 -12.56
CA GLN A 261 -12.74 0.68 -12.65
C GLN A 261 -12.25 0.17 -14.01
N ILE A 262 -12.74 0.75 -15.11
CA ILE A 262 -12.35 0.35 -16.48
C ILE A 262 -10.85 0.60 -16.70
N ARG A 263 -10.35 1.77 -16.28
CA ARG A 263 -8.93 2.05 -16.37
C ARG A 263 -8.09 1.07 -15.56
N ALA A 264 -8.48 0.79 -14.32
CA ALA A 264 -7.78 -0.17 -13.46
C ALA A 264 -7.82 -1.60 -14.03
N ALA A 265 -8.97 -2.03 -14.54
CA ALA A 265 -9.14 -3.34 -15.20
C ALA A 265 -8.22 -3.47 -16.42
N LYS A 266 -8.12 -2.43 -17.25
CA LYS A 266 -7.21 -2.40 -18.40
C LYS A 266 -5.75 -2.57 -17.98
N MET A 267 -5.30 -1.84 -16.97
CA MET A 267 -3.92 -1.92 -16.47
C MET A 267 -3.60 -3.27 -15.84
N ILE A 268 -4.52 -3.82 -15.05
CA ILE A 268 -4.40 -5.19 -14.52
C ILE A 268 -4.35 -6.19 -15.67
N GLY A 269 -5.15 -5.99 -16.72
CA GLY A 269 -5.15 -6.80 -17.93
C GLY A 269 -3.76 -6.84 -18.59
N VAL A 270 -3.14 -5.68 -18.79
CA VAL A 270 -1.77 -5.57 -19.35
C VAL A 270 -0.76 -6.35 -18.51
N ILE A 271 -0.79 -6.19 -17.17
CA ILE A 271 0.05 -7.00 -16.28
C ILE A 271 -0.17 -8.49 -16.53
N CYS A 272 -1.42 -8.94 -16.45
CA CYS A 272 -1.74 -10.36 -16.54
C CYS A 272 -1.46 -10.95 -17.93
N ASP A 273 -1.58 -10.18 -19.00
CA ASP A 273 -1.27 -10.61 -20.38
C ASP A 273 0.24 -10.84 -20.56
N GLY A 274 1.08 -10.01 -19.95
CA GLY A 274 2.51 -10.23 -19.90
C GLY A 274 2.86 -11.63 -19.35
N TYR A 275 2.27 -12.04 -18.24
CA TYR A 275 2.54 -13.35 -17.63
C TYR A 275 1.92 -14.56 -18.35
N LYS A 276 1.00 -14.37 -19.29
CA LYS A 276 0.50 -15.47 -20.14
C LYS A 276 1.51 -15.91 -21.20
N ASN A 277 2.32 -14.98 -21.70
CA ASN A 277 3.16 -15.17 -22.89
C ASN A 277 4.66 -15.24 -22.54
N LEU A 278 5.02 -15.78 -21.40
CA LEU A 278 6.39 -15.82 -20.83
C LEU A 278 7.49 -16.30 -21.78
N LYS A 279 7.18 -17.08 -22.82
CA LYS A 279 8.20 -17.64 -23.73
C LYS A 279 8.82 -16.63 -24.71
N SER A 280 8.28 -15.42 -24.83
CA SER A 280 8.69 -14.42 -25.83
C SER A 280 8.92 -13.00 -25.29
N ILE A 281 8.75 -12.78 -23.98
CA ILE A 281 8.78 -11.43 -23.41
C ILE A 281 10.02 -11.29 -22.51
N GLU A 282 10.80 -10.24 -22.73
CA GLU A 282 11.90 -9.85 -21.84
C GLU A 282 11.36 -9.49 -20.46
N SER A 283 12.06 -9.86 -19.39
CA SER A 283 11.65 -9.64 -18.00
C SER A 283 11.35 -8.18 -17.68
N ASP A 284 11.93 -7.23 -18.42
CA ASP A 284 11.72 -5.79 -18.28
C ASP A 284 10.34 -5.31 -18.73
N HIS A 285 9.59 -6.14 -19.44
CA HIS A 285 8.21 -5.91 -19.85
C HIS A 285 7.20 -6.55 -18.88
N LEU A 286 7.67 -7.30 -17.88
CA LEU A 286 6.85 -7.89 -16.84
C LEU A 286 6.82 -6.98 -15.62
N PHE A 287 5.65 -6.50 -15.24
CA PHE A 287 5.50 -5.46 -14.20
C PHE A 287 6.13 -5.85 -12.86
N PHE A 288 5.84 -7.03 -12.35
CA PHE A 288 6.34 -7.45 -11.04
C PHE A 288 7.85 -7.72 -11.05
N ASP A 289 8.39 -8.23 -12.17
CA ASP A 289 9.83 -8.46 -12.34
C ASP A 289 10.58 -7.12 -12.38
N TYR A 290 10.11 -6.19 -13.21
CA TYR A 290 10.65 -4.82 -13.25
C TYR A 290 10.60 -4.15 -11.88
N SER A 291 9.44 -4.17 -11.23
CA SER A 291 9.23 -3.47 -9.96
C SER A 291 10.05 -4.08 -8.83
N LYS A 292 10.17 -5.42 -8.79
CA LYS A 292 11.02 -6.13 -7.83
C LYS A 292 12.49 -5.77 -8.00
N ARG A 293 12.99 -5.76 -9.26
CA ARG A 293 14.36 -5.34 -9.54
C ARG A 293 14.61 -3.89 -9.10
N LEU A 294 13.72 -2.96 -9.44
CA LEU A 294 13.82 -1.57 -9.00
C LEU A 294 13.89 -1.45 -7.47
N MET A 295 13.01 -2.17 -6.77
CA MET A 295 13.01 -2.15 -5.30
C MET A 295 14.29 -2.74 -4.72
N LYS A 296 14.81 -3.84 -5.29
CA LYS A 296 16.09 -4.43 -4.89
C LYS A 296 17.23 -3.43 -5.04
N GLU A 297 17.38 -2.80 -6.20
CA GLU A 297 18.42 -1.80 -6.46
C GLU A 297 18.35 -0.62 -5.49
N ARG A 298 17.13 -0.14 -5.19
CA ARG A 298 16.91 0.92 -4.18
C ARG A 298 17.34 0.47 -2.80
N TRP A 299 16.95 -0.73 -2.39
CA TRP A 299 17.32 -1.25 -1.08
C TRP A 299 18.83 -1.44 -0.93
N GLU A 300 19.54 -1.89 -1.96
CA GLU A 300 20.99 -2.02 -1.96
C GLU A 300 21.69 -0.66 -1.81
N LYS A 301 21.28 0.33 -2.61
CA LYS A 301 21.78 1.72 -2.49
C LYS A 301 21.50 2.33 -1.12
N PHE A 302 20.28 2.09 -0.60
CA PHE A 302 19.87 2.63 0.70
C PHE A 302 20.64 1.98 1.86
N LYS A 303 20.81 0.66 1.86
CA LYS A 303 21.66 -0.07 2.83
C LYS A 303 23.07 0.53 2.87
N GLY A 304 23.69 0.76 1.71
CA GLY A 304 25.00 1.39 1.63
C GLY A 304 25.05 2.81 2.18
N ALA A 305 23.99 3.61 2.00
CA ALA A 305 23.90 4.94 2.59
C ALA A 305 23.81 4.90 4.13
N ILE A 306 23.00 3.99 4.66
CA ILE A 306 22.85 3.78 6.11
C ILE A 306 24.15 3.30 6.76
N GLU A 307 24.84 2.34 6.13
CA GLU A 307 26.15 1.84 6.61
C GLU A 307 27.20 2.95 6.69
N LYS A 308 27.24 3.85 5.70
CA LYS A 308 28.16 5.00 5.70
C LYS A 308 27.86 5.99 6.82
N SER A 309 26.58 6.24 7.09
CA SER A 309 26.17 7.21 8.12
C SER A 309 26.50 6.77 9.54
N LYS A 310 26.42 5.46 9.83
CA LYS A 310 26.59 4.88 11.18
C LYS A 310 25.67 5.51 12.24
N VAL A 311 24.52 6.03 11.81
CA VAL A 311 23.56 6.75 12.67
C VAL A 311 22.31 5.90 12.92
N PHE A 312 22.00 5.00 11.99
CA PHE A 312 20.78 4.19 12.03
C PHE A 312 21.08 2.69 11.89
N THR A 313 20.14 1.89 12.37
CA THR A 313 20.04 0.47 12.03
C THR A 313 18.78 0.22 11.22
N LEU A 314 18.83 -0.85 10.40
CA LEU A 314 17.71 -1.32 9.58
C LEU A 314 17.14 -2.63 10.11
N THR A 315 15.86 -2.85 9.89
CA THR A 315 15.23 -4.15 10.07
C THR A 315 15.86 -5.15 9.10
N LYS A 316 16.18 -6.34 9.58
CA LYS A 316 16.64 -7.47 8.76
C LYS A 316 15.45 -8.35 8.43
N TYR A 317 15.36 -8.77 7.17
CA TYR A 317 14.30 -9.65 6.69
C TYR A 317 14.86 -11.03 6.36
N PRO A 318 14.13 -12.11 6.66
CA PRO A 318 14.54 -13.46 6.25
C PRO A 318 14.38 -13.60 4.73
N THR A 319 15.22 -14.43 4.13
CA THR A 319 15.03 -14.96 2.78
C THR A 319 13.98 -16.07 2.85
N SER A 320 13.02 -16.05 1.93
CA SER A 320 11.96 -17.05 1.86
C SER A 320 11.75 -17.52 0.42
N TYR A 321 11.26 -18.77 0.25
CA TYR A 321 10.86 -19.26 -1.06
C TYR A 321 9.63 -18.50 -1.55
N CYS A 322 9.69 -17.99 -2.77
CA CYS A 322 8.61 -17.27 -3.41
C CYS A 322 7.95 -18.13 -4.48
N HIS A 323 6.68 -18.49 -4.28
CA HIS A 323 5.94 -19.33 -5.23
C HIS A 323 5.66 -18.61 -6.57
N PHE A 324 5.62 -17.27 -6.58
CA PHE A 324 5.39 -16.51 -7.81
C PHE A 324 6.54 -16.61 -8.82
N ASN A 325 7.79 -16.49 -8.36
CA ASN A 325 8.96 -16.58 -9.22
C ASN A 325 9.78 -17.86 -9.05
N MET A 326 9.28 -18.81 -8.24
CA MET A 326 9.86 -20.15 -8.02
C MET A 326 11.33 -20.12 -7.58
N ASP A 327 11.69 -19.15 -6.72
CA ASP A 327 13.06 -18.94 -6.25
C ASP A 327 13.12 -18.39 -4.82
N LEU A 328 14.29 -18.49 -4.18
CA LEU A 328 14.58 -17.83 -2.92
C LEU A 328 14.66 -16.32 -3.13
N SER A 329 13.93 -15.57 -2.32
CA SER A 329 13.82 -14.13 -2.46
C SER A 329 13.91 -13.40 -1.13
N GLU A 330 14.57 -12.25 -1.13
CA GLU A 330 14.55 -11.29 -0.03
C GLU A 330 13.30 -10.41 -0.12
N GLN A 331 13.00 -9.73 0.99
CA GLN A 331 11.98 -8.70 1.05
C GLN A 331 12.59 -7.33 0.71
N TYR A 332 11.83 -6.55 -0.05
CA TYR A 332 12.15 -5.17 -0.41
C TYR A 332 10.95 -4.26 -0.09
N PRO A 333 10.62 -4.05 1.20
CA PRO A 333 9.42 -3.32 1.60
C PRO A 333 9.32 -1.93 1.01
N ALA A 334 8.09 -1.45 0.86
CA ALA A 334 7.79 -0.10 0.38
C ALA A 334 8.34 1.01 1.28
N PHE A 335 8.62 0.68 2.54
CA PHE A 335 9.18 1.59 3.54
C PHE A 335 10.40 0.97 4.21
N ALA A 336 11.39 1.80 4.48
CA ALA A 336 12.47 1.48 5.39
C ALA A 336 12.09 1.95 6.80
N TRP A 337 12.27 1.06 7.78
CA TRP A 337 12.08 1.34 9.19
C TRP A 337 13.43 1.47 9.86
N LEU A 338 13.78 2.72 10.20
CA LEU A 338 15.06 3.07 10.79
C LEU A 338 14.92 3.17 12.31
N LYS A 339 15.91 2.66 13.02
CA LYS A 339 16.09 2.89 14.44
C LYS A 339 17.34 3.72 14.64
N CYS A 340 17.24 4.86 15.31
CA CYS A 340 18.38 5.68 15.69
C CYS A 340 19.28 4.94 16.67
N LEU A 341 20.60 5.10 16.50
CA LEU A 341 21.59 4.64 17.46
C LEU A 341 21.64 5.57 18.68
N GLU A 342 22.40 5.16 19.69
CA GLU A 342 22.54 5.92 20.94
C GLU A 342 22.96 7.38 20.71
N GLY A 343 22.36 8.29 21.50
CA GLY A 343 22.57 9.74 21.40
C GLY A 343 21.44 10.48 20.68
N ILE A 344 20.68 9.84 19.78
CA ILE A 344 19.54 10.44 19.08
C ILE A 344 18.24 9.96 19.70
N LYS A 345 17.52 10.86 20.35
CA LYS A 345 16.24 10.55 21.04
C LYS A 345 15.04 10.59 20.10
N ASP A 346 15.09 11.40 19.05
CA ASP A 346 13.99 11.63 18.10
C ASP A 346 14.55 11.59 16.67
N GLY A 347 14.19 10.52 15.94
CA GLY A 347 14.65 10.29 14.58
C GLY A 347 14.03 11.25 13.56
N GLU A 348 12.75 11.64 13.74
CA GLU A 348 12.06 12.59 12.86
C GLU A 348 12.74 13.97 12.96
N SER A 349 12.90 14.50 14.17
CA SER A 349 13.59 15.78 14.39
C SER A 349 15.03 15.78 13.91
N TYR A 350 15.74 14.65 14.07
CA TYR A 350 17.11 14.52 13.54
C TYR A 350 17.14 14.60 12.01
N LEU A 351 16.26 13.89 11.31
CA LEU A 351 16.18 13.89 9.84
C LEU A 351 15.68 15.24 9.30
N GLU A 352 14.83 15.93 10.05
CA GLU A 352 14.35 17.27 9.67
C GLU A 352 15.52 18.30 9.62
N LYS A 353 16.49 18.22 10.53
CA LYS A 353 17.73 19.03 10.47
C LYS A 353 18.50 18.77 9.18
N LEU A 354 18.47 17.55 8.66
CA LEU A 354 19.05 17.17 7.36
C LEU A 354 18.16 17.52 6.18
N LYS A 355 17.05 18.25 6.40
CA LYS A 355 16.04 18.58 5.38
C LYS A 355 15.39 17.35 4.74
N ILE A 356 15.18 16.32 5.53
CA ILE A 356 14.44 15.09 5.14
C ILE A 356 13.16 15.01 5.96
N ARG A 357 12.00 15.04 5.29
CA ARG A 357 10.69 14.84 5.92
C ARG A 357 10.35 13.36 5.96
N THR A 358 10.02 12.87 7.14
CA THR A 358 9.73 11.46 7.43
C THR A 358 8.53 11.36 8.35
N ARG A 359 8.21 10.16 8.85
CA ARG A 359 7.22 9.94 9.92
C ARG A 359 7.88 9.27 11.11
N GLY A 360 7.83 9.94 12.27
CA GLY A 360 8.37 9.46 13.53
C GLY A 360 7.56 8.32 14.15
N GLY A 361 8.23 7.53 14.99
CA GLY A 361 7.71 6.32 15.64
C GLY A 361 6.43 6.52 16.45
N GLY A 362 6.26 7.69 17.06
CA GLY A 362 5.07 8.00 17.85
C GLY A 362 3.76 7.88 17.08
N ARG A 363 3.76 8.16 15.77
CA ARG A 363 2.58 7.99 14.90
C ARG A 363 2.23 6.52 14.64
N PHE A 364 3.15 5.61 14.90
CA PHE A 364 3.01 4.16 14.73
C PHE A 364 2.88 3.42 16.08
N GLY A 365 2.72 4.16 17.19
CA GLY A 365 2.56 3.60 18.52
C GLY A 365 3.86 3.16 19.20
N VAL A 366 5.03 3.64 18.76
CA VAL A 366 6.33 3.28 19.34
C VAL A 366 7.21 4.49 19.63
N ASP A 367 8.40 4.24 20.19
CA ASP A 367 9.38 5.24 20.61
C ASP A 367 9.80 6.17 19.45
N ALA A 368 10.03 7.45 19.75
CA ALA A 368 10.43 8.50 18.79
C ALA A 368 11.79 8.25 18.12
N LYS A 369 12.63 7.35 18.66
CA LYS A 369 13.88 6.93 18.01
C LYS A 369 13.68 6.11 16.74
N TYR A 370 12.45 5.66 16.45
CA TYR A 370 12.12 5.00 15.20
C TYR A 370 11.55 6.00 14.19
N VAL A 371 11.83 5.75 12.91
CA VAL A 371 11.35 6.62 11.83
C VAL A 371 11.09 5.82 10.55
N ARG A 372 9.99 6.11 9.88
CA ARG A 372 9.64 5.52 8.59
C ARG A 372 10.09 6.40 7.43
N VAL A 373 10.72 5.78 6.44
CA VAL A 373 11.20 6.40 5.20
C VAL A 373 10.58 5.71 4.01
N SER A 374 10.01 6.46 3.06
CA SER A 374 9.43 5.90 1.83
C SER A 374 10.52 5.50 0.84
N MET A 375 10.41 4.28 0.29
CA MET A 375 11.28 3.73 -0.75
C MET A 375 10.66 3.81 -2.15
N ILE A 376 9.42 4.31 -2.26
CA ILE A 376 8.60 4.28 -3.48
C ILE A 376 8.29 5.66 -4.07
N GLY A 377 8.99 6.71 -3.63
CA GLY A 377 8.95 8.06 -4.21
C GLY A 377 9.64 8.16 -5.57
N THR A 378 9.82 9.37 -6.07
CA THR A 378 10.55 9.62 -7.33
C THR A 378 12.02 9.22 -7.23
N GLU A 379 12.67 9.00 -8.38
CA GLU A 379 14.10 8.66 -8.40
C GLU A 379 14.97 9.79 -7.86
N ASP A 380 14.65 11.04 -8.18
CA ASP A 380 15.38 12.21 -7.71
C ASP A 380 15.30 12.35 -6.18
N GLU A 381 14.09 12.19 -5.60
CA GLU A 381 13.92 12.17 -4.14
C GLU A 381 14.71 11.05 -3.48
N PHE A 382 14.73 9.87 -4.10
CA PHE A 382 15.44 8.71 -3.58
C PHE A 382 16.98 8.90 -3.62
N ILE A 383 17.53 9.42 -4.72
CA ILE A 383 18.95 9.71 -4.85
C ILE A 383 19.37 10.76 -3.82
N GLU A 384 18.62 11.84 -3.70
CA GLU A 384 18.91 12.91 -2.74
C GLU A 384 18.82 12.43 -1.28
N LEU A 385 17.83 11.60 -0.97
CA LEU A 385 17.69 10.92 0.33
C LEU A 385 18.97 10.13 0.67
N CYS A 386 19.42 9.26 -0.23
CA CYS A 386 20.64 8.46 -0.03
C CYS A 386 21.89 9.34 0.14
N THR A 387 21.98 10.42 -0.61
CA THR A 387 23.09 11.39 -0.52
C THR A 387 23.14 12.06 0.85
N ARG A 388 22.00 12.56 1.34
CA ARG A 388 21.92 13.22 2.67
C ARG A 388 22.17 12.24 3.81
N LEU A 389 21.60 11.03 3.72
CA LEU A 389 21.83 9.99 4.72
C LEU A 389 23.28 9.54 4.77
N SER A 390 23.97 9.40 3.63
CA SER A 390 25.40 9.04 3.59
C SER A 390 26.31 10.07 4.27
N ASN A 391 25.87 11.33 4.33
CA ASN A 391 26.59 12.45 4.96
C ASN A 391 26.13 12.72 6.40
N ALA A 392 25.14 12.00 6.90
CA ALA A 392 24.65 12.14 8.26
C ALA A 392 25.75 11.75 9.27
N LYS A 393 25.88 12.52 10.33
CA LYS A 393 26.91 12.31 11.39
C LYS A 393 26.20 12.25 12.74
N ARG A 394 26.77 11.49 13.67
CA ARG A 394 26.41 11.60 15.10
C ARG A 394 26.76 13.00 15.59
N GLU A 395 25.82 13.69 16.23
CA GLU A 395 26.07 14.94 16.96
C GLU A 395 26.78 14.66 18.25
#